data_505449a3943051477983e51709a2c9e5
#
_entry.id   505449a3943051477983e51709a2c9e5
#
_cell.length_a   1.000
_cell.length_b   1.000
_cell.length_c   1.000
_cell.angle_alpha   90.00
_cell.angle_beta   90.00
_cell.angle_gamma   90.00
#
_symmetry.space_group_name_H-M   'P 1'
#
loop_
_entity.id
_entity.type
_entity.pdbx_description
1 polymer ?
#
loop_
_entity_poly.entity_id
_entity_poly.type
_entity_poly.pdbx_seq_one_letter_code
_entity_poly.pdbx_strand_id
1 'polypeptide(L)'
;MRTFGQPEASVRVTLYRDNHAWCPYCQKVWLWLEEKRVPYRIAKVTMFCYGQKEDWYKRIVPSGMLPAAEIDGRIVTESDVILEELEAAFGPLGEPLAVIMPQRRLERQLFGAWCEWLCYPSSSAAEEATKQRAFEEVLARMEKELGAMPGPWIRGGEQPSTADLVFVPYVERMGASLYYYKGFTMCDRTARPALCRWWDALEGRETYRGTQSDFHPHVHDLPPQMGGCYANGSPTQRANAARVDAGPWVGLPDTALAEPSTSRAEAAFRLLRHRESVIGSNPCATPAVVDEALRCALTLLLTGESCLPPPDSDAALRYVRDRVNVPRDMSLWAARRLREALNETASLAGPKQGPPIATDHRRDQNPLPFRRPQRAQA
;
A
#
# COMPACT_ATOMS: atom_id res chain seq x y z
N MET A 1 18.37 -1.35 -9.14
CA MET A 1 19.15 -2.50 -8.64
C MET A 1 19.47 -2.28 -7.18
N ARG A 2 19.40 -3.31 -6.38
CA ARG A 2 19.67 -3.33 -4.93
C ARG A 2 20.73 -4.41 -4.69
N THR A 3 21.92 -4.05 -4.23
CA THR A 3 23.04 -4.97 -4.09
C THR A 3 23.44 -5.27 -2.67
N PHE A 4 22.97 -4.49 -1.69
CA PHE A 4 23.36 -4.60 -0.27
C PHE A 4 24.89 -4.57 -0.06
N GLY A 5 25.62 -3.81 -0.88
CA GLY A 5 27.08 -3.69 -0.83
C GLY A 5 27.82 -4.82 -1.54
N GLN A 6 27.13 -5.76 -2.17
CA GLN A 6 27.75 -6.84 -2.94
C GLN A 6 28.06 -6.38 -4.39
N PRO A 7 28.99 -7.05 -5.11
CA PRO A 7 29.26 -6.78 -6.50
C PRO A 7 28.00 -6.94 -7.38
N GLU A 8 27.87 -6.14 -8.43
CA GLU A 8 26.74 -6.22 -9.35
C GLU A 8 26.62 -7.61 -10.02
N ALA A 9 27.73 -8.28 -10.25
CA ALA A 9 27.77 -9.64 -10.79
C ALA A 9 27.12 -10.70 -9.88
N SER A 10 26.91 -10.40 -8.59
CA SER A 10 26.22 -11.31 -7.66
C SER A 10 24.68 -11.27 -7.79
N VAL A 11 24.13 -10.36 -8.60
CA VAL A 11 22.68 -10.21 -8.77
C VAL A 11 22.14 -11.35 -9.66
N ARG A 12 21.45 -12.29 -9.01
CA ARG A 12 20.88 -13.50 -9.62
C ARG A 12 19.36 -13.42 -9.80
N VAL A 13 18.73 -12.33 -9.24
CA VAL A 13 17.27 -12.19 -9.23
C VAL A 13 16.85 -10.90 -9.94
N THR A 14 15.88 -11.01 -10.86
CA THR A 14 15.12 -9.87 -11.38
C THR A 14 13.67 -10.03 -10.97
N LEU A 15 13.16 -9.12 -10.13
CA LEU A 15 11.75 -9.06 -9.73
C LEU A 15 10.97 -8.17 -10.70
N TYR A 16 10.02 -8.77 -11.41
CA TYR A 16 9.02 -8.06 -12.21
C TYR A 16 7.84 -7.71 -11.30
N ARG A 17 7.65 -6.42 -11.03
CA ARG A 17 6.59 -5.93 -10.15
C ARG A 17 5.88 -4.72 -10.73
N ASP A 18 4.73 -4.40 -10.17
CA ASP A 18 3.97 -3.23 -10.58
C ASP A 18 4.76 -1.92 -10.39
N ASN A 19 4.52 -0.98 -11.28
CA ASN A 19 5.21 0.31 -11.31
C ASN A 19 4.77 1.27 -10.18
N HIS A 20 3.61 1.03 -9.54
CA HIS A 20 3.10 1.84 -8.43
C HIS A 20 3.57 1.36 -7.05
N ALA A 21 4.03 0.12 -6.92
CA ALA A 21 4.35 -0.56 -5.68
C ALA A 21 3.11 -0.87 -4.79
N TRP A 22 1.96 -1.13 -5.41
CA TRP A 22 0.69 -1.38 -4.72
C TRP A 22 0.20 -2.83 -4.80
N CYS A 23 0.79 -3.65 -5.65
CA CYS A 23 0.45 -5.07 -5.73
C CYS A 23 0.89 -5.82 -4.45
N PRO A 24 -0.04 -6.41 -3.66
CA PRO A 24 0.30 -7.11 -2.42
C PRO A 24 1.18 -8.34 -2.65
N TYR A 25 0.94 -9.05 -3.73
CA TYR A 25 1.72 -10.23 -4.10
C TYR A 25 3.15 -9.87 -4.48
N CYS A 26 3.34 -8.70 -5.14
CA CYS A 26 4.67 -8.17 -5.42
C CYS A 26 5.40 -7.73 -4.15
N GLN A 27 4.70 -7.05 -3.23
CA GLN A 27 5.26 -6.59 -1.97
C GLN A 27 5.74 -7.76 -1.11
N LYS A 28 5.02 -8.89 -1.09
CA LYS A 28 5.40 -10.10 -0.38
C LYS A 28 6.79 -10.61 -0.80
N VAL A 29 7.01 -10.75 -2.11
CA VAL A 29 8.29 -11.20 -2.66
C VAL A 29 9.38 -10.14 -2.47
N TRP A 30 9.04 -8.88 -2.69
CA TRP A 30 9.98 -7.77 -2.53
C TRP A 30 10.49 -7.66 -1.11
N LEU A 31 9.60 -7.73 -0.12
CA LEU A 31 9.96 -7.67 1.29
C LEU A 31 10.83 -8.87 1.72
N TRP A 32 10.55 -10.06 1.17
CA TRP A 32 11.38 -11.24 1.42
C TRP A 32 12.82 -11.03 0.91
N LEU A 33 12.99 -10.48 -0.29
CA LEU A 33 14.31 -10.17 -0.85
C LEU A 33 15.07 -9.13 0.00
N GLU A 34 14.36 -8.11 0.49
CA GLU A 34 14.94 -7.08 1.37
C GLU A 34 15.35 -7.68 2.72
N GLU A 35 14.50 -8.46 3.37
CA GLU A 35 14.79 -9.08 4.68
C GLU A 35 15.90 -10.13 4.60
N LYS A 36 15.90 -10.93 3.54
CA LYS A 36 16.97 -11.92 3.30
C LYS A 36 18.26 -11.26 2.79
N ARG A 37 18.22 -9.97 2.38
CA ARG A 37 19.33 -9.21 1.78
C ARG A 37 19.89 -9.88 0.51
N VAL A 38 19.01 -10.49 -0.29
CA VAL A 38 19.38 -11.05 -1.58
C VAL A 38 19.54 -9.92 -2.60
N PRO A 39 20.69 -9.78 -3.31
CA PRO A 39 20.82 -8.80 -4.38
C PRO A 39 19.83 -9.04 -5.52
N TYR A 40 19.15 -7.97 -5.98
CA TYR A 40 18.13 -8.10 -7.03
C TYR A 40 18.02 -6.85 -7.90
N ARG A 41 17.39 -7.03 -9.09
CA ARG A 41 16.91 -5.96 -9.97
C ARG A 41 15.39 -5.86 -9.88
N ILE A 42 14.85 -4.66 -10.11
CA ILE A 42 13.41 -4.44 -10.31
C ILE A 42 13.19 -4.08 -11.78
N ALA A 43 12.31 -4.83 -12.45
CA ALA A 43 11.71 -4.45 -13.70
C ALA A 43 10.26 -4.03 -13.45
N LYS A 44 9.93 -2.76 -13.74
CA LYS A 44 8.61 -2.19 -13.48
C LYS A 44 7.66 -2.52 -14.62
N VAL A 45 6.47 -2.98 -14.29
CA VAL A 45 5.42 -3.39 -15.21
C VAL A 45 4.13 -2.69 -14.85
N THR A 46 3.33 -2.27 -15.82
CA THR A 46 2.03 -1.65 -15.58
C THR A 46 1.06 -2.65 -14.96
N MET A 47 0.41 -2.27 -13.85
CA MET A 47 -0.63 -3.09 -13.24
C MET A 47 -1.89 -3.07 -14.12
N PHE A 48 -2.57 -4.19 -14.21
CA PHE A 48 -3.69 -4.38 -15.14
C PHE A 48 -4.84 -3.38 -14.97
N CYS A 49 -5.09 -2.92 -13.77
CA CYS A 49 -6.15 -1.95 -13.47
C CYS A 49 -5.78 -0.51 -13.82
N TYR A 50 -4.53 -0.24 -14.21
CA TYR A 50 -4.03 1.10 -14.52
C TYR A 50 -3.55 1.29 -15.95
N GLY A 51 -3.58 0.26 -16.77
CA GLY A 51 -3.22 0.38 -18.17
C GLY A 51 -2.88 -0.96 -18.81
N GLN A 52 -2.50 -0.89 -20.09
CA GLN A 52 -2.10 -2.07 -20.83
C GLN A 52 -0.72 -2.54 -20.38
N LYS A 53 -0.57 -3.85 -20.30
CA LYS A 53 0.71 -4.48 -20.05
C LYS A 53 1.65 -4.28 -21.24
N GLU A 54 2.90 -4.05 -20.92
CA GLU A 54 3.96 -3.93 -21.90
C GLU A 54 4.13 -5.24 -22.71
N ASP A 55 4.27 -5.12 -24.04
CA ASP A 55 4.39 -6.29 -24.92
C ASP A 55 5.66 -7.09 -24.65
N TRP A 56 6.75 -6.42 -24.24
CA TRP A 56 7.96 -7.12 -23.84
C TRP A 56 7.72 -8.04 -22.64
N TYR A 57 6.89 -7.59 -21.67
CA TYR A 57 6.58 -8.40 -20.50
C TYR A 57 5.66 -9.58 -20.84
N LYS A 58 4.69 -9.40 -21.72
CA LYS A 58 3.81 -10.48 -22.21
C LYS A 58 4.58 -11.56 -22.96
N ARG A 59 5.72 -11.22 -23.60
CA ARG A 59 6.62 -12.22 -24.21
C ARG A 59 7.35 -13.07 -23.18
N ILE A 60 7.63 -12.51 -21.99
CA ILE A 60 8.28 -13.21 -20.87
C ILE A 60 7.25 -13.98 -20.04
N VAL A 61 6.13 -13.34 -19.73
CA VAL A 61 5.03 -13.88 -18.91
C VAL A 61 3.72 -13.74 -19.70
N PRO A 62 3.31 -14.74 -20.48
CA PRO A 62 2.13 -14.66 -21.35
C PRO A 62 0.83 -14.36 -20.60
N SER A 63 0.69 -14.81 -19.34
CA SER A 63 -0.48 -14.48 -18.49
C SER A 63 -0.57 -13.00 -18.14
N GLY A 64 0.54 -12.25 -18.22
CA GLY A 64 0.63 -10.86 -17.76
C GLY A 64 0.48 -10.68 -16.25
N MET A 65 0.44 -11.76 -15.46
CA MET A 65 0.26 -11.68 -14.00
C MET A 65 1.54 -11.20 -13.30
N LEU A 66 1.35 -10.55 -12.14
CA LEU A 66 2.42 -10.04 -11.28
C LEU A 66 2.26 -10.61 -9.86
N PRO A 67 3.38 -10.87 -9.15
CA PRO A 67 4.76 -10.78 -9.61
C PRO A 67 5.18 -11.92 -10.54
N ALA A 68 6.28 -11.70 -11.26
CA ALA A 68 7.13 -12.75 -11.77
C ALA A 68 8.56 -12.50 -11.27
N ALA A 69 9.38 -13.51 -11.22
CA ALA A 69 10.81 -13.38 -10.94
C ALA A 69 11.63 -14.19 -11.94
N GLU A 70 12.74 -13.62 -12.37
CA GLU A 70 13.80 -14.39 -13.00
C GLU A 70 14.82 -14.76 -11.93
N ILE A 71 15.04 -16.03 -11.71
CA ILE A 71 15.97 -16.58 -10.72
C ILE A 71 16.94 -17.48 -11.47
N ASP A 72 18.22 -17.13 -11.48
CA ASP A 72 19.25 -17.87 -12.22
C ASP A 72 18.89 -18.13 -13.70
N GLY A 73 18.30 -17.12 -14.37
CA GLY A 73 17.87 -17.20 -15.76
C GLY A 73 16.55 -17.93 -16.01
N ARG A 74 15.87 -18.45 -14.98
CA ARG A 74 14.56 -19.11 -15.09
C ARG A 74 13.45 -18.16 -14.65
N ILE A 75 12.40 -18.06 -15.46
CA ILE A 75 11.20 -17.30 -15.12
C ILE A 75 10.29 -18.14 -14.23
N VAL A 76 9.91 -17.57 -13.09
CA VAL A 76 9.00 -18.14 -12.11
C VAL A 76 7.83 -17.18 -11.92
N THR A 77 6.63 -17.70 -11.90
CA THR A 77 5.38 -16.95 -11.65
C THR A 77 4.70 -17.49 -10.40
N GLU A 78 3.64 -16.82 -9.92
CA GLU A 78 2.96 -17.06 -8.67
C GLU A 78 3.83 -16.78 -7.44
N SER A 79 3.40 -15.80 -6.64
CA SER A 79 4.22 -15.28 -5.54
C SER A 79 4.64 -16.34 -4.52
N ASP A 80 3.83 -17.38 -4.33
CA ASP A 80 4.15 -18.46 -3.40
C ASP A 80 5.21 -19.41 -3.98
N VAL A 81 5.10 -19.73 -5.27
CA VAL A 81 6.12 -20.51 -6.00
C VAL A 81 7.44 -19.74 -6.08
N ILE A 82 7.37 -18.41 -6.28
CA ILE A 82 8.57 -17.56 -6.25
C ILE A 82 9.27 -17.65 -4.89
N LEU A 83 8.52 -17.63 -3.78
CA LEU A 83 9.12 -17.78 -2.45
C LEU A 83 9.76 -19.16 -2.25
N GLU A 84 9.15 -20.23 -2.76
CA GLU A 84 9.71 -21.59 -2.73
C GLU A 84 11.04 -21.68 -3.50
N GLU A 85 11.10 -21.12 -4.71
CA GLU A 85 12.31 -21.09 -5.52
C GLU A 85 13.39 -20.18 -4.91
N LEU A 86 13.01 -19.05 -4.29
CA LEU A 86 13.94 -18.21 -3.55
C LEU A 86 14.52 -18.92 -2.32
N GLU A 87 13.69 -19.64 -1.58
CA GLU A 87 14.14 -20.44 -0.45
C GLU A 87 15.09 -21.56 -0.91
N ALA A 88 14.78 -22.25 -2.00
CA ALA A 88 15.66 -23.28 -2.58
C ALA A 88 17.01 -22.69 -3.01
N ALA A 89 17.03 -21.48 -3.59
CA ALA A 89 18.25 -20.85 -4.12
C ALA A 89 19.11 -20.16 -3.05
N PHE A 90 18.51 -19.64 -1.98
CA PHE A 90 19.16 -18.77 -0.99
C PHE A 90 18.98 -19.20 0.47
N GLY A 91 18.30 -20.33 0.70
CA GLY A 91 17.94 -20.83 2.03
C GLY A 91 16.74 -20.10 2.65
N PRO A 92 16.10 -20.68 3.66
CA PRO A 92 14.91 -20.13 4.27
C PRO A 92 15.16 -18.82 5.00
N LEU A 93 14.14 -18.00 5.12
CA LEU A 93 14.09 -16.83 6.00
C LEU A 93 13.32 -17.23 7.28
N GLY A 94 14.05 -17.60 8.31
CA GLY A 94 13.52 -18.29 9.49
C GLY A 94 13.28 -19.79 9.21
N GLU A 95 12.09 -20.27 9.51
CA GLU A 95 11.73 -21.68 9.25
C GLU A 95 11.36 -21.91 7.77
N PRO A 96 11.58 -23.14 7.26
CA PRO A 96 11.19 -23.50 5.90
C PRO A 96 9.70 -23.29 5.63
N LEU A 97 9.34 -22.93 4.39
CA LEU A 97 7.96 -22.74 3.95
C LEU A 97 7.02 -23.91 4.28
N ALA A 98 7.53 -25.14 4.21
CA ALA A 98 6.75 -26.33 4.56
C ALA A 98 6.30 -26.34 6.03
N VAL A 99 7.09 -25.76 6.94
CA VAL A 99 6.80 -25.69 8.37
C VAL A 99 5.74 -24.62 8.68
N ILE A 100 5.73 -23.52 7.95
CA ILE A 100 4.81 -22.39 8.18
C ILE A 100 3.45 -22.52 7.46
N MET A 101 3.13 -23.69 6.93
CA MET A 101 1.85 -23.92 6.26
C MET A 101 0.60 -23.60 7.10
N PRO A 102 0.58 -23.81 8.43
CA PRO A 102 -0.54 -23.36 9.27
C PRO A 102 -0.75 -21.84 9.21
N GLN A 103 0.33 -21.04 9.28
CA GLN A 103 0.29 -19.59 9.23
C GLN A 103 -0.18 -19.12 7.83
N ARG A 104 0.27 -19.77 6.76
CA ARG A 104 -0.22 -19.46 5.40
C ARG A 104 -1.71 -19.75 5.24
N ARG A 105 -2.23 -20.83 5.83
CA ARG A 105 -3.68 -21.12 5.83
C ARG A 105 -4.44 -20.04 6.61
N LEU A 106 -3.93 -19.61 7.76
CA LEU A 106 -4.54 -18.56 8.56
C LEU A 106 -4.57 -17.24 7.77
N GLU A 107 -3.49 -16.89 7.09
CA GLU A 107 -3.42 -15.70 6.24
C GLU A 107 -4.47 -15.76 5.13
N ARG A 108 -4.63 -16.90 4.41
CA ARG A 108 -5.67 -17.05 3.39
C ARG A 108 -7.09 -16.98 3.95
N GLN A 109 -7.33 -17.46 5.17
CA GLN A 109 -8.62 -17.31 5.85
C GLN A 109 -8.90 -15.86 6.21
N LEU A 110 -7.91 -15.15 6.73
CA LEU A 110 -8.02 -13.72 7.03
C LEU A 110 -8.30 -12.90 5.76
N PHE A 111 -7.55 -13.17 4.69
CA PHE A 111 -7.79 -12.57 3.39
C PHE A 111 -9.20 -12.83 2.86
N GLY A 112 -9.69 -14.06 2.95
CA GLY A 112 -11.04 -14.41 2.52
C GLY A 112 -12.12 -13.68 3.31
N ALA A 113 -12.00 -13.61 4.63
CA ALA A 113 -12.93 -12.90 5.49
C ALA A 113 -12.92 -11.38 5.24
N TRP A 114 -11.75 -10.82 5.00
CA TRP A 114 -11.60 -9.42 4.61
C TRP A 114 -12.28 -9.11 3.27
N CYS A 115 -12.03 -9.93 2.24
CA CYS A 115 -12.68 -9.76 0.94
C CYS A 115 -14.21 -9.86 1.07
N GLU A 116 -14.73 -10.79 1.85
CA GLU A 116 -16.17 -10.95 2.06
C GLU A 116 -16.79 -9.70 2.69
N TRP A 117 -16.11 -9.11 3.67
CA TRP A 117 -16.61 -7.92 4.32
C TRP A 117 -16.42 -6.63 3.50
N LEU A 118 -15.27 -6.49 2.83
CA LEU A 118 -14.93 -5.26 2.09
C LEU A 118 -15.55 -5.20 0.70
N CYS A 119 -15.48 -6.32 -0.06
CA CYS A 119 -15.70 -6.32 -1.51
C CYS A 119 -17.12 -6.72 -1.90
N TYR A 120 -18.00 -6.99 -0.95
CA TYR A 120 -19.40 -7.32 -1.22
C TYR A 120 -20.31 -6.42 -0.38
N PRO A 121 -21.28 -5.74 -1.01
CA PRO A 121 -22.21 -4.89 -0.29
C PRO A 121 -23.05 -5.72 0.69
N SER A 122 -23.42 -5.12 1.81
CA SER A 122 -24.37 -5.72 2.75
C SER A 122 -25.76 -5.15 2.51
N SER A 123 -26.75 -6.02 2.47
CA SER A 123 -28.16 -5.63 2.25
C SER A 123 -28.82 -5.09 3.53
N SER A 124 -28.23 -5.33 4.69
CA SER A 124 -28.74 -4.93 5.98
C SER A 124 -27.62 -4.74 7.01
N ALA A 125 -27.93 -4.01 8.10
CA ALA A 125 -27.03 -3.87 9.24
C ALA A 125 -26.72 -5.23 9.92
N ALA A 126 -27.65 -6.17 9.89
CA ALA A 126 -27.43 -7.52 10.44
C ALA A 126 -26.43 -8.31 9.60
N GLU A 127 -26.48 -8.23 8.29
CA GLU A 127 -25.51 -8.84 7.40
C GLU A 127 -24.13 -8.20 7.55
N GLU A 128 -24.05 -6.86 7.60
CA GLU A 128 -22.81 -6.13 7.87
C GLU A 128 -22.15 -6.60 9.18
N ALA A 129 -22.94 -6.68 10.27
CA ALA A 129 -22.45 -7.17 11.56
C ALA A 129 -22.03 -8.64 11.52
N THR A 130 -22.63 -9.47 10.67
CA THR A 130 -22.23 -10.87 10.51
C THR A 130 -20.90 -10.99 9.79
N LYS A 131 -20.68 -10.23 8.70
CA LYS A 131 -19.40 -10.19 8.00
C LYS A 131 -18.29 -9.65 8.89
N GLN A 132 -18.58 -8.60 9.67
CA GLN A 132 -17.63 -8.05 10.64
C GLN A 132 -17.21 -9.10 11.66
N ARG A 133 -18.15 -9.80 12.32
CA ARG A 133 -17.85 -10.85 13.30
C ARG A 133 -17.00 -11.97 12.68
N ALA A 134 -17.32 -12.42 11.47
CA ALA A 134 -16.55 -13.45 10.78
C ALA A 134 -15.09 -13.01 10.52
N PHE A 135 -14.87 -11.74 10.20
CA PHE A 135 -13.52 -11.18 10.08
C PHE A 135 -12.82 -11.12 11.45
N GLU A 136 -13.49 -10.60 12.48
CA GLU A 136 -12.94 -10.46 13.83
C GLU A 136 -12.58 -11.81 14.45
N GLU A 137 -13.32 -12.89 14.19
CA GLU A 137 -13.01 -14.25 14.63
C GLU A 137 -11.68 -14.74 14.04
N VAL A 138 -11.43 -14.49 12.76
CA VAL A 138 -10.14 -14.89 12.16
C VAL A 138 -9.01 -13.97 12.63
N LEU A 139 -9.28 -12.68 12.80
CA LEU A 139 -8.32 -11.72 13.34
C LEU A 139 -7.91 -12.06 14.78
N ALA A 140 -8.85 -12.54 15.61
CA ALA A 140 -8.56 -13.01 16.96
C ALA A 140 -7.64 -14.26 16.97
N ARG A 141 -7.74 -15.12 15.94
CA ARG A 141 -6.82 -16.24 15.78
C ARG A 141 -5.41 -15.77 15.42
N MET A 142 -5.29 -14.72 14.58
CA MET A 142 -4.00 -14.11 14.28
C MET A 142 -3.40 -13.45 15.54
N GLU A 143 -4.20 -12.74 16.33
CA GLU A 143 -3.78 -12.16 17.62
C GLU A 143 -3.24 -13.26 18.56
N LYS A 144 -3.93 -14.39 18.65
CA LYS A 144 -3.49 -15.55 19.46
C LYS A 144 -2.17 -16.13 18.97
N GLU A 145 -1.98 -16.30 17.65
CA GLU A 145 -0.72 -16.78 17.07
C GLU A 145 0.44 -15.83 17.40
N LEU A 146 0.24 -14.52 17.24
CA LEU A 146 1.22 -13.48 17.58
C LEU A 146 1.55 -13.42 19.07
N GLY A 147 0.62 -13.81 19.93
CA GLY A 147 0.81 -13.88 21.38
C GLY A 147 1.36 -15.21 21.89
N ALA A 148 1.49 -16.22 21.03
CA ALA A 148 1.84 -17.58 21.45
C ALA A 148 3.33 -17.77 21.76
N MET A 149 4.21 -16.94 21.15
CA MET A 149 5.65 -17.04 21.29
C MET A 149 6.23 -15.74 21.89
N PRO A 150 7.37 -15.81 22.58
CA PRO A 150 8.07 -14.61 23.05
C PRO A 150 8.55 -13.73 21.87
N GLY A 151 8.46 -12.43 22.05
CA GLY A 151 8.88 -11.44 21.04
C GLY A 151 7.72 -10.93 20.18
N PRO A 152 8.01 -10.09 19.19
CA PRO A 152 6.97 -9.50 18.35
C PRO A 152 6.55 -10.39 17.17
N TRP A 153 7.35 -11.38 16.77
CA TRP A 153 7.17 -12.14 15.54
C TRP A 153 6.35 -13.42 15.75
N ILE A 154 5.63 -13.84 14.73
CA ILE A 154 4.73 -15.03 14.77
C ILE A 154 5.47 -16.29 15.25
N ARG A 155 6.73 -16.47 14.85
CA ARG A 155 7.55 -17.60 15.25
C ARG A 155 8.49 -17.29 16.43
N GLY A 156 8.29 -16.14 17.10
CA GLY A 156 9.17 -15.67 18.16
C GLY A 156 10.50 -15.15 17.62
N GLY A 157 11.43 -14.88 18.54
CA GLY A 157 12.78 -14.42 18.19
C GLY A 157 12.87 -12.92 17.92
N GLU A 158 14.06 -12.49 17.46
CA GLU A 158 14.39 -11.06 17.26
C GLU A 158 14.21 -10.60 15.81
N GLN A 159 14.08 -11.51 14.87
CA GLN A 159 13.98 -11.23 13.44
C GLN A 159 12.70 -11.80 12.87
N PRO A 160 12.08 -11.12 11.88
CA PRO A 160 10.93 -11.67 11.18
C PRO A 160 11.33 -12.88 10.33
N SER A 161 10.36 -13.72 10.10
CA SER A 161 10.48 -14.88 9.23
C SER A 161 9.52 -14.77 8.04
N THR A 162 9.59 -15.71 7.10
CA THR A 162 8.59 -15.81 6.02
C THR A 162 7.17 -15.92 6.57
N ALA A 163 6.98 -16.50 7.77
CA ALA A 163 5.68 -16.58 8.44
C ALA A 163 5.08 -15.18 8.71
N ASP A 164 5.91 -14.19 9.01
CA ASP A 164 5.47 -12.81 9.20
C ASP A 164 5.19 -12.14 7.85
N LEU A 165 6.12 -12.29 6.90
CA LEU A 165 6.09 -11.54 5.64
C LEU A 165 4.90 -11.91 4.75
N VAL A 166 4.33 -13.11 4.88
CA VAL A 166 3.13 -13.49 4.12
C VAL A 166 1.88 -12.71 4.56
N PHE A 167 1.83 -12.24 5.81
CA PHE A 167 0.73 -11.42 6.31
C PHE A 167 0.86 -9.93 5.97
N VAL A 168 2.08 -9.40 5.98
CA VAL A 168 2.35 -7.95 5.91
C VAL A 168 1.55 -7.23 4.81
N PRO A 169 1.60 -7.64 3.52
CA PRO A 169 0.93 -6.89 2.46
C PRO A 169 -0.58 -6.81 2.62
N TYR A 170 -1.17 -7.84 3.17
CA TYR A 170 -2.62 -7.92 3.32
C TYR A 170 -3.09 -7.18 4.58
N VAL A 171 -2.40 -7.35 5.70
CA VAL A 171 -2.72 -6.66 6.95
C VAL A 171 -2.57 -5.13 6.80
N GLU A 172 -1.56 -4.67 6.05
CA GLU A 172 -1.40 -3.26 5.71
C GLU A 172 -2.63 -2.71 4.97
N ARG A 173 -3.11 -3.44 3.96
CA ARG A 173 -4.31 -3.05 3.19
C ARG A 173 -5.60 -3.19 3.97
N MET A 174 -5.70 -4.20 4.83
CA MET A 174 -6.83 -4.37 5.76
C MET A 174 -6.91 -3.19 6.72
N GLY A 175 -5.77 -2.78 7.30
CA GLY A 175 -5.70 -1.62 8.19
C GLY A 175 -6.24 -0.35 7.54
N ALA A 176 -5.81 -0.07 6.30
CA ALA A 176 -6.26 1.09 5.55
C ALA A 176 -7.74 1.00 5.16
N SER A 177 -8.12 -0.09 4.50
CA SER A 177 -9.46 -0.21 3.91
C SER A 177 -10.57 -0.37 4.94
N LEU A 178 -10.34 -1.12 6.01
CA LEU A 178 -11.33 -1.29 7.06
C LEU A 178 -11.51 0.00 7.87
N TYR A 179 -10.44 0.77 8.08
CA TYR A 179 -10.54 2.11 8.67
C TYR A 179 -11.42 3.02 7.82
N TYR A 180 -11.16 3.07 6.51
CA TYR A 180 -11.84 3.96 5.58
C TYR A 180 -13.27 3.53 5.24
N TYR A 181 -13.48 2.26 4.88
CA TYR A 181 -14.77 1.76 4.38
C TYR A 181 -15.67 1.21 5.46
N LYS A 182 -15.13 0.80 6.61
CA LYS A 182 -15.87 0.12 7.67
C LYS A 182 -15.83 0.85 9.02
N GLY A 183 -15.01 1.89 9.18
CA GLY A 183 -14.83 2.56 10.46
C GLY A 183 -14.16 1.68 11.52
N PHE A 184 -13.43 0.65 11.10
CA PHE A 184 -12.81 -0.34 11.97
C PHE A 184 -11.29 -0.13 12.06
N THR A 185 -10.77 0.01 13.28
CA THR A 185 -9.33 0.14 13.53
C THR A 185 -8.74 -1.21 13.89
N MET A 186 -7.85 -1.73 13.05
CA MET A 186 -7.20 -3.04 13.28
C MET A 186 -6.27 -3.02 14.48
N CYS A 187 -5.37 -2.03 14.56
CA CYS A 187 -4.44 -1.92 15.66
C CYS A 187 -5.08 -1.21 16.85
N ASP A 188 -5.84 -1.95 17.65
CA ASP A 188 -6.37 -1.55 18.95
C ASP A 188 -5.51 -2.16 20.05
N ARG A 189 -4.74 -1.32 20.76
CA ARG A 189 -3.76 -1.78 21.76
C ARG A 189 -4.39 -2.46 22.97
N THR A 190 -5.66 -2.23 23.23
CA THR A 190 -6.39 -2.89 24.31
C THR A 190 -6.93 -4.25 23.86
N ALA A 191 -7.54 -4.30 22.68
CA ALA A 191 -8.18 -5.52 22.18
C ALA A 191 -7.18 -6.47 21.48
N ARG A 192 -6.13 -5.91 20.86
CA ARG A 192 -5.17 -6.66 20.02
C ARG A 192 -3.72 -6.23 20.27
N PRO A 193 -3.21 -6.39 21.50
CA PRO A 193 -1.87 -5.93 21.87
C PRO A 193 -0.75 -6.66 21.12
N ALA A 194 -0.91 -7.94 20.77
CA ALA A 194 0.11 -8.70 20.06
C ALA A 194 0.23 -8.25 18.60
N LEU A 195 -0.89 -8.00 17.93
CA LEU A 195 -0.92 -7.43 16.58
C LEU A 195 -0.25 -6.06 16.55
N CYS A 196 -0.52 -5.19 17.54
CA CYS A 196 0.10 -3.88 17.59
C CYS A 196 1.62 -3.98 17.83
N ARG A 197 2.08 -4.87 18.71
CA ARG A 197 3.54 -5.13 18.89
C ARG A 197 4.22 -5.61 17.62
N TRP A 198 3.57 -6.52 16.91
CA TRP A 198 4.07 -7.03 15.63
C TRP A 198 4.17 -5.90 14.59
N TRP A 199 3.14 -5.04 14.53
CA TRP A 199 3.13 -3.89 13.62
C TRP A 199 4.20 -2.86 13.97
N ASP A 200 4.35 -2.50 15.25
CA ASP A 200 5.39 -1.58 15.73
C ASP A 200 6.80 -2.13 15.39
N ALA A 201 7.00 -3.43 15.52
CA ALA A 201 8.27 -4.08 15.19
C ALA A 201 8.55 -4.04 13.66
N LEU A 202 7.53 -4.24 12.82
CA LEU A 202 7.65 -4.07 11.36
C LEU A 202 8.02 -2.64 10.99
N GLU A 203 7.34 -1.65 11.55
CA GLU A 203 7.63 -0.24 11.30
C GLU A 203 9.05 0.17 11.73
N GLY A 204 9.61 -0.47 12.75
CA GLY A 204 10.99 -0.32 13.15
C GLY A 204 12.01 -0.75 12.09
N ARG A 205 11.62 -1.52 11.07
CA ARG A 205 12.51 -2.07 10.05
C ARG A 205 12.58 -1.17 8.80
N GLU A 206 13.81 -0.85 8.37
CA GLU A 206 14.02 -0.11 7.11
C GLU A 206 13.47 -0.85 5.90
N THR A 207 13.60 -2.17 5.89
CA THR A 207 13.10 -3.06 4.86
C THR A 207 11.60 -2.88 4.63
N TYR A 208 10.82 -2.88 5.71
CA TYR A 208 9.38 -2.65 5.65
C TYR A 208 9.07 -1.19 5.26
N ARG A 209 9.68 -0.20 5.92
CA ARG A 209 9.46 1.22 5.58
C ARG A 209 9.77 1.55 4.12
N GLY A 210 10.71 0.85 3.49
CA GLY A 210 11.03 0.98 2.07
C GLY A 210 9.96 0.43 1.14
N THR A 211 9.04 -0.41 1.63
CA THR A 211 7.93 -1.01 0.88
C THR A 211 6.55 -0.57 1.35
N GLN A 212 6.47 0.06 2.52
CA GLN A 212 5.25 0.50 3.18
C GLN A 212 4.51 1.54 2.36
N SER A 213 3.19 1.41 2.24
CA SER A 213 2.31 2.47 1.76
C SER A 213 1.61 3.17 2.92
N ASP A 214 0.76 4.15 2.64
CA ASP A 214 -0.09 4.81 3.62
C ASP A 214 -1.58 4.57 3.35
N PHE A 215 -2.44 5.03 4.24
CA PHE A 215 -3.88 4.83 4.10
C PHE A 215 -4.45 5.46 2.83
N HIS A 216 -4.00 6.66 2.47
CA HIS A 216 -4.55 7.38 1.32
C HIS A 216 -4.37 6.61 -0.01
N PRO A 217 -3.16 6.20 -0.47
CA PRO A 217 -3.00 5.35 -1.63
C PRO A 217 -3.80 4.04 -1.55
N HIS A 218 -3.75 3.33 -0.41
CA HIS A 218 -4.39 2.03 -0.33
C HIS A 218 -5.90 2.10 -0.51
N VAL A 219 -6.59 3.07 0.08
CA VAL A 219 -8.05 3.13 -0.01
C VAL A 219 -8.56 3.48 -1.40
N HIS A 220 -7.77 4.26 -2.17
CA HIS A 220 -8.12 4.63 -3.54
C HIS A 220 -7.63 3.62 -4.58
N ASP A 221 -6.60 2.83 -4.27
CA ASP A 221 -6.03 1.81 -5.14
C ASP A 221 -6.78 0.47 -5.07
N LEU A 222 -7.31 0.11 -3.92
CA LEU A 222 -8.00 -1.17 -3.73
C LEU A 222 -9.26 -1.37 -4.58
N PRO A 223 -10.18 -0.40 -4.75
CA PRO A 223 -11.37 -0.60 -5.55
C PRO A 223 -11.08 -1.06 -6.99
N PRO A 224 -10.20 -0.43 -7.77
CA PRO A 224 -9.87 -0.92 -9.12
C PRO A 224 -9.14 -2.26 -9.12
N GLN A 225 -8.40 -2.61 -8.07
CA GLN A 225 -7.74 -3.91 -7.94
C GLN A 225 -8.72 -5.04 -7.57
N MET A 226 -9.62 -4.77 -6.62
CA MET A 226 -10.51 -5.76 -6.02
C MET A 226 -11.85 -5.90 -6.73
N GLY A 227 -12.20 -4.94 -7.61
CA GLY A 227 -13.48 -4.87 -8.30
C GLY A 227 -14.59 -4.18 -7.51
N GLY A 228 -14.23 -3.48 -6.43
CA GLY A 228 -15.09 -2.67 -5.59
C GLY A 228 -14.73 -2.79 -4.12
N CYS A 229 -14.97 -1.71 -3.36
CA CYS A 229 -14.91 -1.66 -1.90
C CYS A 229 -16.14 -0.91 -1.42
N TYR A 230 -16.84 -1.45 -0.42
CA TYR A 230 -18.14 -0.94 -0.03
C TYR A 230 -18.13 -0.36 1.38
N ALA A 231 -18.50 0.93 1.48
CA ALA A 231 -18.66 1.61 2.76
C ALA A 231 -19.92 1.13 3.51
N ASN A 232 -19.81 1.02 4.84
CA ASN A 232 -20.98 0.66 5.66
C ASN A 232 -21.86 1.87 6.04
N GLY A 233 -21.43 3.10 5.74
CA GLY A 233 -22.18 4.33 5.96
C GLY A 233 -22.34 4.74 7.44
N SER A 234 -21.62 4.13 8.36
CA SER A 234 -21.65 4.53 9.78
C SER A 234 -21.07 5.93 9.99
N PRO A 235 -21.43 6.65 11.06
CA PRO A 235 -20.80 7.94 11.39
C PRO A 235 -19.28 7.86 11.50
N THR A 236 -18.75 6.82 12.14
CA THR A 236 -17.32 6.58 12.29
C THR A 236 -16.66 6.36 10.92
N GLN A 237 -17.27 5.56 10.06
CA GLN A 237 -16.78 5.33 8.70
C GLN A 237 -16.67 6.64 7.91
N ARG A 238 -17.72 7.47 7.93
CA ARG A 238 -17.72 8.77 7.22
C ARG A 238 -16.66 9.73 7.76
N ALA A 239 -16.50 9.79 9.09
CA ALA A 239 -15.46 10.62 9.70
C ALA A 239 -14.05 10.16 9.32
N ASN A 240 -13.81 8.85 9.35
CA ASN A 240 -12.53 8.26 8.97
C ASN A 240 -12.23 8.48 7.48
N ALA A 241 -13.20 8.30 6.59
CA ALA A 241 -13.05 8.56 5.17
C ALA A 241 -12.71 10.04 4.91
N ALA A 242 -13.47 10.97 5.48
CA ALA A 242 -13.19 12.39 5.36
C ALA A 242 -11.78 12.76 5.84
N ARG A 243 -11.30 12.14 6.91
CA ARG A 243 -9.95 12.36 7.43
C ARG A 243 -8.87 11.84 6.49
N VAL A 244 -9.05 10.67 5.88
CA VAL A 244 -8.09 10.14 4.89
C VAL A 244 -8.07 10.99 3.62
N ASP A 245 -9.23 11.48 3.17
CA ASP A 245 -9.35 12.24 1.93
C ASP A 245 -8.88 13.69 2.05
N ALA A 246 -9.18 14.35 3.16
CA ALA A 246 -8.97 15.78 3.31
C ALA A 246 -8.06 16.19 4.50
N GLY A 247 -7.56 15.22 5.26
CA GLY A 247 -6.71 15.47 6.43
C GLY A 247 -7.49 15.84 7.72
N PRO A 248 -6.78 16.14 8.80
CA PRO A 248 -5.33 16.11 8.92
C PRO A 248 -4.76 14.69 8.86
N TRP A 249 -3.68 14.51 8.10
CA TRP A 249 -3.04 13.18 7.94
C TRP A 249 -2.11 12.81 9.09
N VAL A 250 -1.57 13.79 9.80
CA VAL A 250 -0.81 13.55 11.04
C VAL A 250 -1.71 12.90 12.07
N GLY A 251 -1.21 11.81 12.69
CA GLY A 251 -1.97 11.04 13.69
C GLY A 251 -3.02 10.09 13.09
N LEU A 252 -2.98 9.78 11.78
CA LEU A 252 -3.66 8.60 11.25
C LEU A 252 -3.04 7.34 11.86
N PRO A 253 -3.84 6.28 12.10
CA PRO A 253 -3.38 5.07 12.79
C PRO A 253 -2.62 4.08 11.87
N ASP A 254 -2.02 4.55 10.77
CA ASP A 254 -1.21 3.76 9.85
C ASP A 254 0.28 3.72 10.21
N THR A 255 0.71 4.52 11.18
CA THR A 255 2.05 4.43 11.79
C THR A 255 2.04 4.96 13.22
N ALA A 256 2.77 4.28 14.10
CA ALA A 256 3.08 4.73 15.46
C ALA A 256 4.45 5.42 15.55
N LEU A 257 5.24 5.41 14.47
CA LEU A 257 6.57 6.02 14.46
C LEU A 257 6.50 7.54 14.53
N ALA A 258 7.48 8.11 15.21
CA ALA A 258 7.69 9.55 15.16
C ALA A 258 8.13 10.01 13.76
N GLU A 259 7.75 11.23 13.42
CA GLU A 259 8.16 11.84 12.16
C GLU A 259 9.68 12.02 12.10
N PRO A 260 10.34 11.52 11.04
CA PRO A 260 11.75 11.83 10.82
C PRO A 260 11.97 13.32 10.54
N SER A 261 13.02 13.92 11.07
CA SER A 261 13.35 15.33 10.83
C SER A 261 13.59 15.68 9.35
N THR A 262 13.88 14.68 8.52
CA THR A 262 14.13 14.82 7.08
C THR A 262 12.86 14.81 6.22
N SER A 263 11.67 14.53 6.77
CA SER A 263 10.43 14.32 6.00
C SER A 263 10.08 15.48 5.08
N ARG A 264 10.18 16.72 5.59
CA ARG A 264 9.88 17.93 4.80
C ARG A 264 10.89 18.13 3.67
N ALA A 265 12.18 17.93 3.95
CA ALA A 265 13.24 18.05 2.94
C ALA A 265 13.11 16.94 1.87
N GLU A 266 12.77 15.71 2.25
CA GLU A 266 12.48 14.63 1.32
C GLU A 266 11.31 14.99 0.40
N ALA A 267 10.19 15.46 0.96
CA ALA A 267 9.01 15.85 0.20
C ALA A 267 9.32 16.93 -0.84
N ALA A 268 10.03 17.97 -0.42
CA ALA A 268 10.44 19.06 -1.31
C ALA A 268 11.39 18.56 -2.40
N PHE A 269 12.39 17.76 -2.06
CA PHE A 269 13.33 17.19 -3.03
C PHE A 269 12.61 16.33 -4.08
N ARG A 270 11.69 15.46 -3.65
CA ARG A 270 10.94 14.60 -4.56
C ARG A 270 10.03 15.37 -5.50
N LEU A 271 9.33 16.38 -4.99
CA LEU A 271 8.47 17.22 -5.81
C LEU A 271 9.29 18.05 -6.83
N LEU A 272 10.38 18.67 -6.39
CA LEU A 272 11.25 19.47 -7.24
C LEU A 272 11.92 18.64 -8.34
N ARG A 273 12.35 17.41 -8.01
CA ARG A 273 12.96 16.48 -8.97
C ARG A 273 12.01 16.15 -10.13
N HIS A 274 10.71 16.10 -9.87
CA HIS A 274 9.69 15.74 -10.86
C HIS A 274 8.79 16.91 -11.25
N ARG A 275 9.20 18.14 -10.92
CA ARG A 275 8.42 19.37 -11.07
C ARG A 275 7.79 19.54 -12.46
N GLU A 276 8.56 19.38 -13.52
CA GLU A 276 8.08 19.56 -14.91
C GLU A 276 6.95 18.57 -15.24
N SER A 277 7.11 17.31 -14.86
CA SER A 277 6.08 16.27 -15.06
C SER A 277 4.82 16.57 -14.25
N VAL A 278 4.97 17.01 -12.99
CA VAL A 278 3.83 17.34 -12.12
C VAL A 278 3.06 18.54 -12.66
N ILE A 279 3.76 19.58 -13.11
CA ILE A 279 3.15 20.77 -13.71
C ILE A 279 2.46 20.41 -15.03
N GLY A 280 3.17 19.71 -15.94
CA GLY A 280 2.66 19.38 -17.27
C GLY A 280 1.49 18.40 -17.28
N SER A 281 1.36 17.57 -16.24
CA SER A 281 0.24 16.61 -16.11
C SER A 281 -0.96 17.14 -15.34
N ASN A 282 -0.90 18.37 -14.80
CA ASN A 282 -1.99 18.94 -14.02
C ASN A 282 -3.07 19.56 -14.94
N PRO A 283 -4.30 19.01 -14.95
CA PRO A 283 -5.35 19.49 -15.86
C PRO A 283 -6.16 20.68 -15.32
N CYS A 284 -5.88 21.12 -14.08
CA CYS A 284 -6.76 22.05 -13.37
C CYS A 284 -6.42 23.53 -13.60
N ALA A 285 -5.18 23.83 -14.04
CA ALA A 285 -4.72 25.18 -14.28
C ALA A 285 -3.58 25.19 -15.31
N THR A 286 -3.20 26.39 -15.75
CA THR A 286 -2.06 26.54 -16.66
C THR A 286 -0.74 26.20 -15.97
N PRO A 287 0.29 25.74 -16.71
CA PRO A 287 1.58 25.39 -16.11
C PRO A 287 2.19 26.50 -15.23
N ALA A 288 2.04 27.74 -15.60
CA ALA A 288 2.56 28.87 -14.82
C ALA A 288 1.84 29.05 -13.48
N VAL A 289 0.52 28.88 -13.45
CA VAL A 289 -0.30 28.95 -12.23
C VAL A 289 0.04 27.78 -11.31
N VAL A 290 0.15 26.57 -11.87
CA VAL A 290 0.53 25.36 -11.09
C VAL A 290 1.90 25.54 -10.47
N ASP A 291 2.87 26.02 -11.23
CA ASP A 291 4.23 26.23 -10.74
C ASP A 291 4.31 27.22 -9.58
N GLU A 292 3.67 28.36 -9.72
CA GLU A 292 3.61 29.39 -8.68
C GLU A 292 2.93 28.85 -7.41
N ALA A 293 1.79 28.18 -7.56
CA ALA A 293 1.07 27.59 -6.45
C ALA A 293 1.91 26.51 -5.72
N LEU A 294 2.65 25.68 -6.46
CA LEU A 294 3.55 24.69 -5.87
C LEU A 294 4.72 25.34 -5.11
N ARG A 295 5.23 26.49 -5.58
CA ARG A 295 6.24 27.25 -4.86
C ARG A 295 5.72 27.74 -3.51
N CYS A 296 4.49 28.28 -3.46
CA CYS A 296 3.85 28.67 -2.21
C CYS A 296 3.72 27.46 -1.23
N ALA A 297 3.26 26.33 -1.72
CA ALA A 297 3.16 25.13 -0.89
C ALA A 297 4.53 24.61 -0.39
N LEU A 298 5.57 24.69 -1.22
CA LEU A 298 6.93 24.32 -0.82
C LEU A 298 7.53 25.30 0.18
N THR A 299 7.24 26.61 0.06
CA THR A 299 7.64 27.60 1.07
C THR A 299 7.01 27.28 2.42
N LEU A 300 5.70 27.07 2.45
CA LEU A 300 5.00 26.64 3.68
C LEU A 300 5.61 25.33 4.25
N LEU A 301 5.83 24.33 3.41
CA LEU A 301 6.39 23.05 3.82
C LEU A 301 7.76 23.19 4.52
N LEU A 302 8.63 24.04 3.95
CA LEU A 302 10.03 24.13 4.41
C LEU A 302 10.25 25.17 5.50
N THR A 303 9.54 26.28 5.46
CA THR A 303 9.75 27.42 6.37
C THR A 303 8.65 27.57 7.42
N GLY A 304 7.47 27.01 7.16
CA GLY A 304 6.27 27.26 7.96
C GLY A 304 5.57 28.59 7.62
N GLU A 305 6.07 29.35 6.66
CA GLU A 305 5.50 30.65 6.25
C GLU A 305 4.52 30.47 5.10
N SER A 306 3.30 30.98 5.27
CA SER A 306 2.27 30.94 4.24
C SER A 306 2.48 32.04 3.20
N CYS A 307 2.40 31.67 1.92
CA CYS A 307 2.34 32.58 0.79
C CYS A 307 0.97 32.52 0.15
N LEU A 308 0.43 33.63 -0.31
CA LEU A 308 -0.83 33.67 -1.05
C LEU A 308 -0.61 33.06 -2.45
N PRO A 309 -1.22 31.93 -2.78
CA PRO A 309 -1.08 31.33 -4.09
C PRO A 309 -1.92 32.10 -5.15
N PRO A 310 -1.66 31.88 -6.45
CA PRO A 310 -2.49 32.46 -7.50
C PRO A 310 -3.98 32.15 -7.31
N PRO A 311 -4.89 33.06 -7.66
CA PRO A 311 -6.33 32.77 -7.66
C PRO A 311 -6.66 31.53 -8.49
N ASP A 312 -7.70 30.80 -8.09
CA ASP A 312 -8.16 29.57 -8.77
C ASP A 312 -7.13 28.43 -8.88
N SER A 313 -6.05 28.46 -8.09
CA SER A 313 -5.06 27.37 -8.04
C SER A 313 -5.41 26.25 -7.04
N ASP A 314 -6.48 26.39 -6.28
CA ASP A 314 -6.94 25.45 -5.24
C ASP A 314 -7.18 24.05 -5.79
N ALA A 315 -7.90 23.91 -6.89
CA ALA A 315 -8.12 22.62 -7.54
C ALA A 315 -6.82 21.99 -8.05
N ALA A 316 -5.86 22.78 -8.53
CA ALA A 316 -4.58 22.29 -9.02
C ALA A 316 -3.71 21.74 -7.88
N LEU A 317 -3.67 22.41 -6.73
CA LEU A 317 -2.94 21.96 -5.56
C LEU A 317 -3.55 20.67 -4.99
N ARG A 318 -4.89 20.61 -4.87
CA ARG A 318 -5.58 19.41 -4.40
C ARG A 318 -5.47 18.24 -5.38
N TYR A 319 -5.38 18.52 -6.69
CA TYR A 319 -5.07 17.49 -7.69
C TYR A 319 -3.72 16.81 -7.40
N VAL A 320 -2.68 17.58 -7.09
CA VAL A 320 -1.37 17.03 -6.71
C VAL A 320 -1.45 16.31 -5.37
N ARG A 321 -2.09 16.93 -4.35
CA ARG A 321 -2.31 16.36 -3.02
C ARG A 321 -2.84 14.91 -3.09
N ASP A 322 -3.86 14.70 -3.90
CA ASP A 322 -4.57 13.42 -3.99
C ASP A 322 -3.80 12.36 -4.79
N ARG A 323 -2.74 12.74 -5.52
CA ARG A 323 -1.96 11.85 -6.38
C ARG A 323 -0.53 11.58 -5.92
N VAL A 324 -0.17 12.08 -4.75
CA VAL A 324 1.08 11.68 -4.08
C VAL A 324 0.95 10.25 -3.57
N ASN A 325 1.86 9.38 -3.99
CA ASN A 325 1.81 7.95 -3.70
C ASN A 325 3.01 7.48 -2.87
N VAL A 326 2.73 6.60 -1.92
CA VAL A 326 3.70 5.95 -1.05
C VAL A 326 3.72 4.45 -1.40
N PRO A 327 4.87 3.83 -1.53
CA PRO A 327 6.24 4.35 -1.44
C PRO A 327 6.82 4.84 -2.79
N ARG A 328 6.03 4.88 -3.88
CA ARG A 328 6.53 5.18 -5.23
C ARG A 328 7.20 6.54 -5.30
N ASP A 329 6.59 7.57 -4.75
CA ASP A 329 7.02 8.95 -4.89
C ASP A 329 7.90 9.39 -3.72
N MET A 330 7.52 9.02 -2.50
CA MET A 330 8.22 9.40 -1.27
C MET A 330 7.81 8.52 -0.09
N SER A 331 8.46 8.71 1.07
CA SER A 331 8.10 8.03 2.31
C SER A 331 6.75 8.51 2.86
N LEU A 332 6.15 7.72 3.78
CA LEU A 332 4.86 7.99 4.41
C LEU A 332 4.81 9.39 5.04
N TRP A 333 5.80 9.75 5.86
CA TRP A 333 5.83 11.05 6.53
C TRP A 333 6.05 12.21 5.57
N ALA A 334 6.89 12.03 4.55
CA ALA A 334 7.09 13.03 3.50
C ALA A 334 5.79 13.31 2.74
N ALA A 335 5.04 12.26 2.40
CA ALA A 335 3.75 12.39 1.73
C ALA A 335 2.71 13.10 2.59
N ARG A 336 2.63 12.78 3.89
CA ARG A 336 1.72 13.46 4.82
C ARG A 336 2.01 14.96 4.87
N ARG A 337 3.27 15.34 5.06
CA ARG A 337 3.66 16.76 5.13
C ARG A 337 3.42 17.50 3.83
N LEU A 338 3.66 16.85 2.69
CA LEU A 338 3.35 17.44 1.40
C LEU A 338 1.84 17.65 1.22
N ARG A 339 1.02 16.64 1.56
CA ARG A 339 -0.44 16.75 1.48
C ARG A 339 -0.97 17.88 2.38
N GLU A 340 -0.46 18.04 3.59
CA GLU A 340 -0.84 19.12 4.50
C GLU A 340 -0.50 20.48 3.90
N ALA A 341 0.74 20.67 3.44
CA ALA A 341 1.16 21.95 2.84
C ALA A 341 0.35 22.29 1.58
N LEU A 342 0.11 21.29 0.72
CA LEU A 342 -0.72 21.50 -0.49
C LEU A 342 -2.16 21.86 -0.13
N ASN A 343 -2.75 21.20 0.86
CA ASN A 343 -4.13 21.43 1.27
C ASN A 343 -4.31 22.79 1.96
N GLU A 344 -3.39 23.17 2.84
CA GLU A 344 -3.39 24.45 3.53
C GLU A 344 -3.21 25.60 2.52
N THR A 345 -2.23 25.49 1.63
CA THR A 345 -2.03 26.48 0.57
C THR A 345 -3.25 26.58 -0.36
N ALA A 346 -3.85 25.45 -0.74
CA ALA A 346 -5.07 25.44 -1.56
C ALA A 346 -6.23 26.17 -0.89
N SER A 347 -6.34 26.08 0.44
CA SER A 347 -7.41 26.74 1.20
C SER A 347 -7.32 28.27 1.19
N LEU A 348 -6.13 28.82 0.92
CA LEU A 348 -5.94 30.26 0.73
C LEU A 348 -6.40 30.73 -0.67
N ALA A 349 -6.41 29.84 -1.68
CA ALA A 349 -6.87 30.15 -3.03
C ALA A 349 -8.37 29.94 -3.22
N GLY A 350 -8.97 28.96 -2.51
CA GLY A 350 -10.40 28.67 -2.62
C GLY A 350 -10.83 27.26 -2.19
N PRO A 351 -12.12 26.93 -2.32
CA PRO A 351 -12.69 25.67 -1.85
C PRO A 351 -12.72 24.57 -2.94
N LYS A 352 -12.39 24.84 -4.21
CA LYS A 352 -12.56 23.91 -5.32
C LYS A 352 -11.69 22.66 -5.13
N GLN A 353 -12.27 21.50 -5.42
CA GLN A 353 -11.56 20.23 -5.46
C GLN A 353 -11.05 19.96 -6.87
N GLY A 354 -9.96 19.21 -6.97
CA GLY A 354 -9.53 18.64 -8.23
C GLY A 354 -10.45 17.52 -8.72
N PRO A 355 -10.26 17.00 -9.95
CA PRO A 355 -10.94 15.80 -10.40
C PRO A 355 -10.69 14.66 -9.44
N PRO A 356 -11.72 13.85 -9.08
CA PRO A 356 -11.57 12.73 -8.18
C PRO A 356 -10.56 11.71 -8.70
N ILE A 357 -9.97 10.94 -7.78
CA ILE A 357 -9.20 9.77 -8.16
C ILE A 357 -10.17 8.73 -8.71
N ALA A 358 -9.89 8.24 -9.91
CA ALA A 358 -10.71 7.18 -10.49
C ALA A 358 -10.49 5.88 -9.70
N THR A 359 -11.57 5.34 -9.15
CA THR A 359 -11.55 4.12 -8.33
C THR A 359 -12.32 2.96 -8.95
N ASP A 360 -12.91 3.17 -10.11
CA ASP A 360 -13.88 2.26 -10.76
C ASP A 360 -13.38 1.62 -12.06
N HIS A 361 -12.21 2.01 -12.59
CA HIS A 361 -11.81 1.56 -13.90
C HIS A 361 -10.80 0.42 -13.89
N ARG A 362 -11.14 -0.60 -14.64
CA ARG A 362 -10.25 -1.64 -15.13
C ARG A 362 -10.24 -1.54 -16.64
N ARG A 363 -9.24 -0.88 -17.20
CA ARG A 363 -9.23 -0.55 -18.63
C ARG A 363 -8.89 -1.74 -19.53
N ASP A 364 -8.12 -2.69 -19.04
CA ASP A 364 -7.46 -3.72 -19.84
C ASP A 364 -7.87 -5.15 -19.48
N GLN A 365 -8.89 -5.35 -18.62
CA GLN A 365 -9.21 -6.69 -18.15
C GLN A 365 -10.68 -7.04 -18.21
N ASN A 366 -10.89 -8.26 -18.67
CA ASN A 366 -12.11 -8.99 -18.39
C ASN A 366 -12.17 -9.28 -16.87
N PRO A 367 -13.14 -8.74 -16.13
CA PRO A 367 -13.25 -8.98 -14.70
C PRO A 367 -13.66 -10.41 -14.33
N LEU A 368 -14.03 -11.25 -15.30
CA LEU A 368 -14.50 -12.61 -15.06
C LEU A 368 -13.55 -13.51 -14.28
N PRO A 369 -12.23 -13.50 -14.50
CA PRO A 369 -11.29 -14.32 -13.70
C PRO A 369 -11.27 -13.96 -12.22
N PHE A 370 -11.67 -12.73 -11.86
CA PHE A 370 -11.67 -12.22 -10.48
C PHE A 370 -13.06 -12.20 -9.84
N ARG A 371 -14.12 -12.45 -10.62
CA ARG A 371 -15.46 -12.70 -10.07
C ARG A 371 -15.49 -14.15 -9.60
N ARG A 372 -15.79 -14.37 -8.34
CA ARG A 372 -16.22 -15.71 -7.89
C ARG A 372 -17.40 -16.12 -8.78
N PRO A 373 -17.48 -17.39 -9.22
CA PRO A 373 -18.69 -17.89 -9.85
C PRO A 373 -19.87 -17.49 -8.96
N GLN A 374 -20.86 -16.80 -9.53
CA GLN A 374 -22.10 -16.58 -8.79
C GLN A 374 -22.55 -17.96 -8.34
N ARG A 375 -22.69 -18.14 -7.02
CA ARG A 375 -23.34 -19.35 -6.50
C ARG A 375 -24.67 -19.41 -7.22
N ALA A 376 -24.91 -20.46 -8.02
CA ALA A 376 -26.21 -20.73 -8.57
C ALA A 376 -27.17 -20.65 -7.39
N GLN A 377 -28.15 -19.76 -7.49
CA GLN A 377 -29.24 -19.72 -6.53
C GLN A 377 -29.93 -21.07 -6.64
N ALA A 378 -29.70 -21.93 -5.60
CA ALA A 378 -30.44 -23.17 -5.44
C ALA A 378 -31.78 -22.86 -4.77
#